data_ffd74f5cefa152ba21b51cafe02d0145
#
_entry.id   ffd74f5cefa152ba21b51cafe02d0145
#
_cell.length_a   1.000
_cell.length_b   1.000
_cell.length_c   1.000
_cell.angle_alpha   90.00
_cell.angle_beta   90.00
_cell.angle_gamma   90.00
#
_symmetry.space_group_name_H-M   'P 1'
#
loop_
_entity.id
_entity.type
_entity.pdbx_description
1 polymer ?
#
loop_
_entity_poly.entity_id
_entity_poly.type
_entity_poly.pdbx_seq_one_letter_code
_entity_poly.pdbx_strand_id
1 'polypeptide(L)'
;LGDSAQKYMFILENEKSNPAGIKKSANHEYIFARRHDQILASIGKNITQECLANVQWITRKFANLYLCDDGLPIDKSDRFQKYDEKVSEFLNRDNRMRYTLLKPGTRYWGNKFGRTSWQWDEVDLKTSKLYDPASGTCYGNQKWSAERVVPDTQEGYDFPLIRYAEVLLNYAEAVYERD
;
A
#
# COMPACT_ATOMS: atom_id res chain seq x y z
N LEU A 1 -3.79 -1.03 15.63
CA LEU A 1 -3.56 -1.58 14.28
C LEU A 1 -2.25 -2.40 14.15
N GLY A 2 -1.29 -2.21 15.06
CA GLY A 2 0.00 -2.92 14.99
C GLY A 2 0.63 -2.79 13.62
N ASP A 3 1.16 -3.90 13.09
CA ASP A 3 1.84 -3.97 11.79
C ASP A 3 0.99 -3.50 10.61
N SER A 4 -0.34 -3.60 10.73
CA SER A 4 -1.26 -3.16 9.66
C SER A 4 -1.52 -1.64 9.65
N ALA A 5 -0.98 -0.88 10.59
CA ALA A 5 -1.15 0.58 10.63
C ALA A 5 -0.69 1.24 9.33
N GLN A 6 0.42 0.77 8.76
CA GLN A 6 0.97 1.26 7.49
C GLN A 6 -0.01 1.11 6.31
N LYS A 7 -0.91 0.13 6.35
CA LYS A 7 -1.97 -0.05 5.34
C LYS A 7 -3.15 0.89 5.61
N TYR A 8 -3.70 0.79 6.80
CA TYR A 8 -4.98 1.43 7.11
C TYR A 8 -4.90 2.95 7.23
N MET A 9 -3.76 3.52 7.58
CA MET A 9 -3.64 4.98 7.65
C MET A 9 -3.89 5.68 6.31
N PHE A 10 -3.68 4.99 5.18
CA PHE A 10 -3.89 5.55 3.85
C PHE A 10 -5.31 5.38 3.32
N ILE A 11 -6.10 4.49 3.91
CA ILE A 11 -7.47 4.18 3.49
C ILE A 11 -8.49 4.38 4.59
N LEU A 12 -8.14 5.15 5.63
CA LEU A 12 -8.98 5.40 6.77
C LEU A 12 -10.09 6.40 6.43
N GLU A 13 -11.31 5.92 6.31
CA GLU A 13 -12.49 6.73 6.04
C GLU A 13 -13.38 6.88 7.28
N ASN A 14 -13.65 5.78 7.95
CA ASN A 14 -14.50 5.70 9.15
C ASN A 14 -14.20 4.40 9.90
N GLU A 15 -14.97 4.11 10.95
CA GLU A 15 -14.78 2.92 11.79
C GLU A 15 -14.94 1.59 11.03
N LYS A 16 -15.69 1.59 9.93
CA LYS A 16 -15.91 0.39 9.11
C LYS A 16 -14.80 0.13 8.09
N SER A 17 -13.92 1.10 7.87
CA SER A 17 -12.83 1.01 6.90
C SER A 17 -11.57 0.31 7.43
N ASN A 18 -11.59 -0.14 8.67
CA ASN A 18 -10.46 -0.81 9.31
C ASN A 18 -10.91 -1.80 10.39
N PRO A 19 -10.14 -2.85 10.69
CA PRO A 19 -10.53 -3.89 11.63
C PRO A 19 -10.55 -3.44 13.10
N ALA A 20 -9.94 -2.31 13.42
CA ALA A 20 -9.88 -1.77 14.78
C ALA A 20 -10.96 -0.74 15.09
N GLY A 21 -11.85 -0.44 14.14
CA GLY A 21 -12.93 0.53 14.33
C GLY A 21 -12.44 1.97 14.59
N ILE A 22 -11.29 2.35 14.05
CA ILE A 22 -10.66 3.64 14.30
C ILE A 22 -11.25 4.70 13.38
N LYS A 23 -11.52 5.88 13.93
CA LYS A 23 -11.95 7.09 13.20
C LYS A 23 -10.77 7.82 12.58
N LYS A 24 -11.01 8.62 11.54
CA LYS A 24 -9.99 9.50 10.94
C LYS A 24 -9.28 10.40 11.95
N SER A 25 -10.01 10.90 12.95
CA SER A 25 -9.44 11.75 14.01
C SER A 25 -8.37 11.07 14.86
N ALA A 26 -8.30 9.75 14.84
CA ALA A 26 -7.25 8.98 15.52
C ALA A 26 -6.00 8.74 14.66
N ASN A 27 -5.96 9.27 13.44
CA ASN A 27 -4.78 9.19 12.58
C ASN A 27 -3.81 10.33 12.91
N HIS A 28 -2.98 10.13 13.91
CA HIS A 28 -1.97 11.12 14.34
C HIS A 28 -0.74 11.19 13.43
N GLU A 29 -0.65 10.32 12.42
CA GLU A 29 0.40 10.38 11.40
C GLU A 29 0.22 11.58 10.45
N TYR A 30 -1.02 12.03 10.23
CA TYR A 30 -1.33 13.14 9.34
C TYR A 30 -1.32 14.47 10.10
N ILE A 31 -0.26 15.27 9.94
CA ILE A 31 -0.16 16.61 10.52
C ILE A 31 -1.00 17.61 9.70
N PHE A 32 -0.83 17.56 8.37
CA PHE A 32 -1.61 18.36 7.45
C PHE A 32 -2.10 17.48 6.30
N ALA A 33 -3.40 17.51 6.03
CA ALA A 33 -4.02 16.67 5.01
C ALA A 33 -5.17 17.41 4.31
N ARG A 34 -5.32 17.14 3.03
CA ARG A 34 -6.54 17.47 2.33
C ARG A 34 -7.64 16.51 2.80
N ARG A 35 -8.67 17.07 3.38
CA ARG A 35 -9.79 16.32 3.95
C ARG A 35 -10.75 15.90 2.84
N HIS A 36 -11.18 14.65 2.91
CA HIS A 36 -12.18 14.10 2.02
C HIS A 36 -13.29 13.39 2.80
N ASP A 37 -14.42 13.23 2.15
CA ASP A 37 -15.56 12.47 2.64
C ASP A 37 -16.19 11.73 1.44
N GLN A 38 -16.78 10.59 1.67
CA GLN A 38 -17.33 9.74 0.61
C GLN A 38 -18.45 10.42 -0.21
N ILE A 39 -19.18 11.34 0.39
CA ILE A 39 -20.37 11.96 -0.20
C ILE A 39 -20.17 13.47 -0.38
N LEU A 40 -19.75 14.16 0.69
CA LEU A 40 -19.68 15.62 0.72
C LEU A 40 -18.44 16.18 0.02
N ALA A 41 -17.37 15.46 0.02
CA ALA A 41 -16.08 15.88 -0.54
C ALA A 41 -15.24 14.68 -0.99
N SER A 42 -15.78 13.87 -1.91
CA SER A 42 -15.08 12.69 -2.42
C SER A 42 -13.80 13.06 -3.17
N ILE A 43 -12.89 12.10 -3.30
CA ILE A 43 -11.65 12.28 -4.07
C ILE A 43 -11.96 12.54 -5.55
N GLY A 44 -13.10 12.08 -6.04
CA GLY A 44 -13.53 12.26 -7.43
C GLY A 44 -12.74 11.40 -8.43
N LYS A 45 -12.08 10.35 -7.95
CA LYS A 45 -11.30 9.38 -8.73
C LYS A 45 -11.54 7.97 -8.19
N ASN A 46 -11.37 6.98 -9.04
CA ASN A 46 -11.50 5.55 -8.70
C ASN A 46 -10.12 4.95 -8.34
N ILE A 47 -9.46 5.47 -7.31
CA ILE A 47 -8.08 5.09 -6.98
C ILE A 47 -7.97 3.60 -6.64
N THR A 48 -8.89 3.07 -5.84
CA THR A 48 -8.94 1.64 -5.50
C THR A 48 -9.03 0.77 -6.75
N GLN A 49 -9.89 1.12 -7.67
CA GLN A 49 -10.03 0.39 -8.93
C GLN A 49 -8.78 0.50 -9.78
N GLU A 50 -8.19 1.67 -9.91
CA GLU A 50 -6.96 1.90 -10.66
C GLU A 50 -5.77 1.14 -10.08
N CYS A 51 -5.63 1.10 -8.75
CA CYS A 51 -4.59 0.31 -8.08
C CYS A 51 -4.73 -1.19 -8.35
N LEU A 52 -5.96 -1.72 -8.31
CA LEU A 52 -6.23 -3.15 -8.38
C LEU A 52 -6.55 -3.66 -9.79
N ALA A 53 -6.81 -2.77 -10.74
CA ALA A 53 -7.19 -3.10 -12.12
C ALA A 53 -6.05 -2.96 -13.14
N ASN A 54 -4.80 -3.05 -12.73
CA ASN A 54 -3.60 -3.01 -13.60
C ASN A 54 -3.29 -1.65 -14.24
N VAL A 55 -3.60 -0.56 -13.57
CA VAL A 55 -3.28 0.77 -14.11
C VAL A 55 -2.05 1.38 -13.42
N GLN A 56 -1.83 1.04 -12.17
CA GLN A 56 -0.71 1.56 -11.38
C GLN A 56 0.29 0.47 -11.03
N TRP A 57 1.43 0.49 -11.69
CA TRP A 57 2.49 -0.48 -11.51
C TRP A 57 3.68 0.11 -10.74
N ILE A 58 4.26 -0.72 -9.90
CA ILE A 58 5.50 -0.40 -9.18
C ILE A 58 6.68 -1.00 -9.93
N THR A 59 7.77 -0.25 -10.02
CA THR A 59 8.99 -0.75 -10.68
C THR A 59 9.79 -1.66 -9.76
N ARG A 60 10.56 -2.59 -10.32
CA ARG A 60 11.53 -3.40 -9.56
C ARG A 60 12.54 -2.51 -8.82
N LYS A 61 12.99 -1.43 -9.44
CA LYS A 61 13.89 -0.48 -8.80
C LYS A 61 13.29 0.06 -7.51
N PHE A 62 12.00 0.44 -7.52
CA PHE A 62 11.32 0.89 -6.32
C PHE A 62 11.15 -0.22 -5.29
N ALA A 63 10.75 -1.44 -5.71
CA ALA A 63 10.63 -2.59 -4.82
C ALA A 63 11.97 -2.93 -4.12
N ASN A 64 13.09 -2.73 -4.80
CA ASN A 64 14.43 -2.95 -4.26
C ASN A 64 14.88 -1.91 -3.23
N LEU A 65 14.25 -0.73 -3.19
CA LEU A 65 14.55 0.29 -2.16
C LEU A 65 14.07 -0.08 -0.77
N TYR A 66 13.11 -0.99 -0.65
CA TYR A 66 12.73 -1.49 0.68
C TYR A 66 13.90 -2.26 1.30
N LEU A 67 14.16 -2.00 2.57
CA LEU A 67 15.18 -2.71 3.33
C LEU A 67 14.73 -4.14 3.64
N CYS A 68 15.66 -4.97 4.05
CA CYS A 68 15.35 -6.22 4.72
C CYS A 68 14.92 -5.96 6.17
N ASP A 69 14.37 -6.95 6.84
CA ASP A 69 13.86 -6.85 8.21
C ASP A 69 14.98 -6.70 9.27
N ASP A 70 16.25 -6.84 8.86
CA ASP A 70 17.44 -6.49 9.62
C ASP A 70 17.87 -5.02 9.46
N GLY A 71 17.13 -4.23 8.66
CA GLY A 71 17.40 -2.83 8.38
C GLY A 71 18.47 -2.58 7.31
N LEU A 72 18.97 -3.61 6.64
CA LEU A 72 19.98 -3.49 5.60
C LEU A 72 19.37 -3.47 4.19
N PRO A 73 20.00 -2.78 3.23
CA PRO A 73 19.67 -2.91 1.81
C PRO A 73 19.86 -4.34 1.29
N ILE A 74 19.16 -4.69 0.22
CA ILE A 74 19.17 -6.06 -0.36
C ILE A 74 20.54 -6.53 -0.84
N ASP A 75 21.44 -5.62 -1.19
CA ASP A 75 22.81 -5.92 -1.59
C ASP A 75 23.77 -6.15 -0.42
N LYS A 76 23.33 -5.87 0.82
CA LYS A 76 24.13 -5.99 2.04
C LYS A 76 23.54 -6.95 3.08
N SER A 77 22.31 -7.38 2.88
CA SER A 77 21.62 -8.26 3.81
C SER A 77 21.75 -9.72 3.40
N ASP A 78 22.25 -10.57 4.31
CA ASP A 78 22.25 -12.02 4.14
C ASP A 78 20.84 -12.64 4.23
N ARG A 79 19.85 -11.86 4.67
CA ARG A 79 18.46 -12.29 4.81
C ARG A 79 17.66 -12.19 3.51
N PHE A 80 18.18 -11.49 2.51
CA PHE A 80 17.51 -11.35 1.23
C PHE A 80 17.50 -12.67 0.46
N GLN A 81 16.30 -13.18 0.17
CA GLN A 81 16.09 -14.48 -0.46
C GLN A 81 16.21 -14.46 -2.00
N LYS A 82 16.74 -13.35 -2.55
CA LYS A 82 16.95 -13.14 -3.99
C LYS A 82 15.66 -13.30 -4.81
N TYR A 83 15.79 -13.72 -6.06
CA TYR A 83 14.69 -13.78 -7.03
C TYR A 83 14.50 -15.20 -7.58
N ASP A 84 15.03 -16.21 -6.91
CA ASP A 84 15.08 -17.58 -7.39
C ASP A 84 13.66 -18.20 -7.49
N GLU A 85 12.77 -17.75 -6.58
CA GLU A 85 11.36 -18.10 -6.60
C GLU A 85 10.49 -16.84 -6.67
N LYS A 86 9.29 -17.00 -7.22
CA LYS A 86 8.36 -15.86 -7.45
C LYS A 86 7.95 -15.09 -6.20
N VAL A 87 8.15 -15.67 -5.02
CA VAL A 87 7.80 -15.03 -3.73
C VAL A 87 9.03 -14.72 -2.88
N SER A 88 10.21 -15.26 -3.23
CA SER A 88 11.41 -15.17 -2.38
C SER A 88 11.83 -13.72 -2.12
N GLU A 89 11.73 -12.85 -3.11
CA GLU A 89 12.06 -11.42 -2.99
C GLU A 89 11.19 -10.64 -1.99
N PHE A 90 10.04 -11.19 -1.59
CA PHE A 90 9.14 -10.59 -0.60
C PHE A 90 9.37 -11.11 0.82
N LEU A 91 10.24 -12.10 1.00
CA LEU A 91 10.54 -12.66 2.31
C LEU A 91 11.60 -11.81 3.03
N ASN A 92 11.49 -11.74 4.35
CA ASN A 92 12.42 -11.01 5.21
C ASN A 92 12.60 -9.54 4.80
N ARG A 93 11.53 -8.90 4.34
CA ARG A 93 11.53 -7.50 3.90
C ARG A 93 10.75 -6.61 4.86
N ASP A 94 11.06 -5.34 4.80
CA ASP A 94 10.35 -4.29 5.51
C ASP A 94 8.82 -4.44 5.37
N ASN A 95 8.13 -4.31 6.48
CA ASN A 95 6.68 -4.45 6.55
C ASN A 95 5.93 -3.47 5.63
N ARG A 96 6.51 -2.30 5.32
CA ARG A 96 5.95 -1.34 4.38
C ARG A 96 5.85 -1.90 2.96
N MET A 97 6.80 -2.74 2.55
CA MET A 97 6.73 -3.45 1.26
C MET A 97 5.49 -4.32 1.18
N ARG A 98 5.21 -5.08 2.26
CA ARG A 98 4.04 -5.97 2.36
C ARG A 98 2.70 -5.25 2.14
N TYR A 99 2.60 -3.99 2.54
CA TYR A 99 1.38 -3.19 2.45
C TYR A 99 1.36 -2.21 1.28
N THR A 100 2.40 -2.20 0.48
CA THR A 100 2.47 -1.41 -0.75
C THR A 100 2.37 -2.27 -2.00
N LEU A 101 3.03 -3.43 -2.00
CA LEU A 101 3.08 -4.32 -3.16
C LEU A 101 2.15 -5.51 -2.98
N LEU A 102 1.40 -5.84 -4.00
CA LEU A 102 0.68 -7.10 -4.08
C LEU A 102 1.69 -8.22 -4.35
N LYS A 103 1.75 -9.19 -3.45
CA LYS A 103 2.57 -10.39 -3.65
C LYS A 103 1.69 -11.61 -3.87
N PRO A 104 2.22 -12.66 -4.51
CA PRO A 104 1.52 -13.94 -4.67
C PRO A 104 1.00 -14.48 -3.33
N GLY A 105 -0.21 -15.01 -3.32
CA GLY A 105 -0.86 -15.54 -2.12
C GLY A 105 -1.36 -14.48 -1.12
N THR A 106 -1.19 -13.17 -1.41
CA THR A 106 -1.77 -12.12 -0.57
C THR A 106 -3.27 -11.99 -0.83
N ARG A 107 -4.06 -11.99 0.23
CA ARG A 107 -5.48 -11.61 0.11
C ARG A 107 -5.59 -10.10 -0.07
N TYR A 108 -6.40 -9.71 -1.00
CA TYR A 108 -6.76 -8.32 -1.24
C TYR A 108 -8.25 -8.17 -1.52
N TRP A 109 -8.77 -7.01 -1.23
CA TRP A 109 -10.14 -6.67 -1.55
C TRP A 109 -10.19 -6.09 -2.97
N GLY A 110 -10.96 -6.69 -3.83
CA GLY A 110 -11.03 -6.21 -5.19
C GLY A 110 -12.02 -6.95 -6.06
N ASN A 111 -12.12 -6.47 -7.28
CA ASN A 111 -12.86 -7.11 -8.35
C ASN A 111 -11.83 -7.80 -9.24
N LYS A 112 -11.61 -9.09 -9.05
CA LYS A 112 -10.71 -9.87 -9.91
C LYS A 112 -11.20 -9.80 -11.35
N PHE A 113 -10.27 -9.80 -12.26
CA PHE A 113 -10.56 -9.76 -13.69
C PHE A 113 -11.67 -10.76 -14.09
N GLY A 114 -12.76 -10.24 -14.67
CA GLY A 114 -13.94 -11.05 -15.05
C GLY A 114 -14.98 -11.27 -13.95
N ARG A 115 -14.79 -10.75 -12.73
CA ARG A 115 -15.83 -10.78 -11.70
C ARG A 115 -16.80 -9.61 -11.82
N THR A 116 -18.01 -9.86 -11.37
CA THR A 116 -19.08 -8.87 -11.31
C THR A 116 -19.26 -8.21 -9.95
N SER A 117 -18.53 -8.69 -8.93
CA SER A 117 -18.66 -8.20 -7.54
C SER A 117 -17.32 -8.13 -6.82
N TRP A 118 -17.20 -7.16 -5.93
CA TRP A 118 -16.07 -7.01 -5.01
C TRP A 118 -16.13 -8.06 -3.92
N GLN A 119 -14.98 -8.68 -3.63
CA GLN A 119 -14.82 -9.65 -2.56
C GLN A 119 -13.34 -9.85 -2.21
N TRP A 120 -13.08 -10.57 -1.13
CA TRP A 120 -11.73 -11.01 -0.82
C TRP A 120 -11.25 -12.04 -1.83
N ASP A 121 -10.03 -11.85 -2.31
CA ASP A 121 -9.37 -12.73 -3.26
C ASP A 121 -7.90 -12.91 -2.93
N GLU A 122 -7.25 -13.88 -3.57
CA GLU A 122 -5.82 -14.09 -3.49
C GLU A 122 -5.16 -13.77 -4.82
N VAL A 123 -3.94 -13.20 -4.74
CA VAL A 123 -3.13 -12.96 -5.92
C VAL A 123 -2.66 -14.32 -6.47
N ASP A 124 -3.17 -14.70 -7.61
CA ASP A 124 -2.81 -15.92 -8.31
C ASP A 124 -1.70 -15.63 -9.31
N LEU A 125 -0.58 -16.35 -9.16
CA LEU A 125 0.58 -16.25 -10.04
C LEU A 125 0.33 -16.68 -11.48
N LYS A 126 -0.62 -17.58 -11.69
CA LYS A 126 -0.86 -18.17 -13.02
C LYS A 126 -1.86 -17.40 -13.84
N THR A 127 -2.85 -16.80 -13.21
CA THR A 127 -4.01 -16.22 -13.88
C THR A 127 -4.21 -14.73 -13.60
N SER A 128 -3.54 -14.18 -12.57
CA SER A 128 -3.67 -12.78 -12.24
C SER A 128 -2.85 -11.91 -13.19
N LYS A 129 -3.51 -11.00 -13.87
CA LYS A 129 -2.84 -9.95 -14.66
C LYS A 129 -1.94 -9.05 -13.82
N LEU A 130 -2.12 -9.04 -12.50
CA LEU A 130 -1.24 -8.33 -11.55
C LEU A 130 0.19 -8.88 -11.55
N TYR A 131 0.38 -10.09 -12.06
CA TYR A 131 1.69 -10.76 -12.16
C TYR A 131 2.04 -11.22 -13.57
N ASP A 132 1.29 -10.80 -14.57
CA ASP A 132 1.61 -11.07 -15.96
C ASP A 132 2.68 -10.09 -16.46
N PRO A 133 3.90 -10.56 -16.80
CA PRO A 133 4.96 -9.72 -17.34
C PRO A 133 4.55 -8.95 -18.59
N ALA A 134 3.63 -9.49 -19.38
CA ALA A 134 3.11 -8.82 -20.57
C ALA A 134 2.20 -7.64 -20.24
N SER A 135 1.69 -7.57 -19.01
CA SER A 135 0.78 -6.52 -18.56
C SER A 135 1.47 -5.38 -17.81
N GLY A 136 2.79 -5.44 -17.57
CA GLY A 136 3.50 -4.42 -16.83
C GLY A 136 4.77 -4.90 -16.14
N THR A 137 5.07 -4.35 -14.95
CA THR A 137 6.29 -4.64 -14.20
C THR A 137 6.18 -5.86 -13.28
N CYS A 138 5.06 -6.52 -13.22
CA CYS A 138 4.69 -7.59 -12.28
C CYS A 138 4.56 -7.16 -10.80
N TYR A 139 4.70 -5.89 -10.48
CA TYR A 139 4.54 -5.36 -9.12
C TYR A 139 3.25 -4.55 -9.04
N GLY A 140 2.15 -5.23 -8.73
CA GLY A 140 0.87 -4.56 -8.50
C GLY A 140 0.91 -3.70 -7.24
N ASN A 141 0.24 -2.56 -7.29
CA ASN A 141 0.12 -1.65 -6.15
C ASN A 141 -1.15 -1.96 -5.34
N GLN A 142 -1.03 -2.03 -4.01
CA GLN A 142 -2.18 -2.11 -3.11
C GLN A 142 -2.31 -0.91 -2.17
N LYS A 143 -1.34 -0.03 -2.16
CA LYS A 143 -1.41 1.20 -1.37
C LYS A 143 -2.52 2.10 -1.90
N TRP A 144 -3.33 2.66 -1.03
CA TRP A 144 -4.53 3.45 -1.35
C TRP A 144 -5.74 2.61 -1.83
N SER A 145 -5.67 1.29 -1.76
CA SER A 145 -6.79 0.43 -2.13
C SER A 145 -7.70 0.19 -0.93
N ALA A 146 -8.89 0.78 -0.95
CA ALA A 146 -9.90 0.56 0.08
C ALA A 146 -10.40 -0.90 0.09
N GLU A 147 -10.77 -1.40 1.27
CA GLU A 147 -11.26 -2.78 1.46
C GLU A 147 -12.79 -2.83 1.52
N ARG A 148 -13.42 -2.15 0.60
CA ARG A 148 -14.87 -2.12 0.45
C ARG A 148 -15.27 -1.93 -1.00
N VAL A 149 -16.53 -2.21 -1.31
CA VAL A 149 -17.12 -1.76 -2.57
C VAL A 149 -17.09 -0.23 -2.58
N VAL A 150 -16.39 0.32 -3.56
CA VAL A 150 -16.32 1.77 -3.76
C VAL A 150 -17.13 2.08 -5.01
N PRO A 151 -18.28 2.75 -4.88
CA PRO A 151 -18.97 3.31 -6.04
C PRO A 151 -18.06 4.33 -6.74
N ASP A 152 -18.28 4.53 -8.03
CA ASP A 152 -17.48 5.45 -8.82
C ASP A 152 -17.37 6.82 -8.15
N THR A 153 -16.12 7.28 -8.02
CA THR A 153 -15.76 8.58 -7.43
C THR A 153 -16.11 8.80 -5.96
N GLN A 154 -16.45 7.76 -5.20
CA GLN A 154 -16.85 7.88 -3.79
C GLN A 154 -15.80 7.39 -2.79
N GLU A 155 -14.54 7.59 -3.08
CA GLU A 155 -13.46 7.41 -2.09
C GLU A 155 -13.34 8.63 -1.21
N GLY A 156 -13.22 8.42 0.09
CA GLY A 156 -13.32 9.48 1.09
C GLY A 156 -12.16 9.53 2.09
N TYR A 157 -11.07 8.79 1.90
CA TYR A 157 -9.90 8.90 2.77
C TYR A 157 -9.11 10.18 2.50
N ASP A 158 -8.52 10.71 3.57
CA ASP A 158 -7.77 11.97 3.51
C ASP A 158 -6.43 11.80 2.79
N PHE A 159 -5.99 12.81 2.06
CA PHE A 159 -4.69 12.82 1.40
C PHE A 159 -3.67 13.62 2.21
N PRO A 160 -2.61 13.00 2.76
CA PRO A 160 -1.61 13.69 3.55
C PRO A 160 -0.72 14.59 2.68
N LEU A 161 -0.56 15.82 3.11
CA LEU A 161 0.40 16.78 2.57
C LEU A 161 1.67 16.81 3.42
N ILE A 162 1.52 16.71 4.76
CA ILE A 162 2.64 16.58 5.71
C ILE A 162 2.31 15.44 6.68
N ARG A 163 3.24 14.50 6.79
CA ARG A 163 3.16 13.37 7.73
C ARG A 163 4.18 13.49 8.85
N TYR A 164 3.86 12.91 10.00
CA TYR A 164 4.76 12.89 11.16
C TYR A 164 6.10 12.22 10.86
N ALA A 165 6.10 11.15 10.06
CA ALA A 165 7.34 10.50 9.59
C ALA A 165 8.28 11.47 8.86
N GLU A 166 7.76 12.41 8.05
CA GLU A 166 8.56 13.42 7.37
C GLU A 166 9.22 14.37 8.39
N VAL A 167 8.48 14.80 9.39
CA VAL A 167 9.02 15.66 10.45
C VAL A 167 10.14 14.95 11.22
N LEU A 168 9.98 13.66 11.53
CA LEU A 168 11.02 12.88 12.20
C LEU A 168 12.27 12.72 11.35
N LEU A 169 12.12 12.50 10.04
CA LEU A 169 13.26 12.41 9.12
C LEU A 169 14.00 13.74 8.99
N ASN A 170 13.26 14.84 8.82
CA ASN A 170 13.84 16.19 8.78
C ASN A 170 14.56 16.54 10.09
N TYR A 171 14.00 16.14 11.23
CA TYR A 171 14.66 16.33 12.52
C TYR A 171 15.95 15.53 12.63
N ALA A 172 15.93 14.26 12.22
CA ALA A 172 17.12 13.42 12.25
C ALA A 172 18.24 13.96 11.35
N GLU A 173 17.89 14.42 10.14
CA GLU A 173 18.82 15.07 9.21
C GLU A 173 19.39 16.35 9.80
N ALA A 174 18.54 17.23 10.35
CA ALA A 174 18.99 18.48 10.97
C ALA A 174 19.92 18.26 12.18
N VAL A 175 19.69 17.20 12.97
CA VAL A 175 20.59 16.84 14.07
C VAL A 175 21.94 16.36 13.53
N TYR A 176 21.93 15.51 12.52
CA TYR A 176 23.14 15.00 11.88
C TYR A 176 24.00 16.11 11.25
N GLU A 177 23.37 17.08 10.56
CA GLU A 177 24.09 18.20 9.93
C GLU A 177 24.61 19.26 10.93
N ARG A 178 24.05 19.28 12.14
CA ARG A 178 24.51 20.19 13.21
C ARG A 178 25.81 19.75 13.87
N ASP A 179 26.01 18.44 14.03
CA ASP A 179 27.16 17.82 14.75
C ASP A 179 28.33 17.57 13.80
#